data_fe906cfe0f73b5598a63c04306174878
#
_entry.id   fe906cfe0f73b5598a63c04306174878
#
_cell.length_a   1.000
_cell.length_b   1.000
_cell.length_c   1.000
_cell.angle_alpha   90.00
_cell.angle_beta   90.00
_cell.angle_gamma   90.00
#
_symmetry.space_group_name_H-M   'P 1'
#
loop_
_entity.id
_entity.type
_entity.pdbx_description
1 polymer ?
#
loop_
_entity_poly.entity_id
_entity_poly.type
_entity_poly.pdbx_seq_one_letter_code
_entity_poly.pdbx_strand_id
1 'polypeptide(L)'
;MRSPRNTATAQESLHAPVSAVAATTEPTSTRALRTWVVGATAIASAALVVIDNVVVGWVDSPTYGAPLKEVLAFHADHRAAVAIAVGLEALNLPLLLLFVTGLHGLVGRRGGAGADWSRLAVAAGATFSAVMAFYAVLWDGVVLSAGELTEPSPVLELAWHMHAAAFAWSMAALGTTFIGAALATHASGLTPSWQRLLGVAGGGLLIAAGAANLAIADGSTVLFAGLPGFAAWLVWLTATGVRLVRSNS
;
A
#
# COMPACT_ATOMS: atom_id res chain seq x y z
N MET A 1 -66.01 55.95 2.39
CA MET A 1 -65.99 54.98 3.53
C MET A 1 -66.25 53.60 2.99
N ARG A 2 -65.21 52.79 2.81
CA ARG A 2 -65.30 51.37 2.62
C ARG A 2 -64.06 50.72 3.23
N SER A 3 -64.29 49.90 4.23
CA SER A 3 -63.29 49.14 4.99
C SER A 3 -62.74 47.98 4.13
N PRO A 4 -61.42 47.70 4.12
CA PRO A 4 -60.89 46.51 3.51
C PRO A 4 -60.95 45.30 4.48
N ARG A 5 -61.45 44.19 3.96
CA ARG A 5 -61.45 42.88 4.63
C ARG A 5 -60.05 42.30 4.71
N ASN A 6 -59.65 41.98 5.91
CA ASN A 6 -58.55 41.09 6.21
C ASN A 6 -58.91 39.65 5.80
N THR A 7 -58.16 39.08 4.87
CA THR A 7 -58.10 37.62 4.64
C THR A 7 -56.74 37.12 5.12
N ALA A 8 -56.70 36.67 6.36
CA ALA A 8 -55.61 35.90 6.89
C ALA A 8 -55.70 34.49 6.33
N THR A 9 -54.86 34.15 5.36
CA THR A 9 -54.66 32.79 4.91
C THR A 9 -53.68 32.12 5.91
N ALA A 10 -54.23 31.21 6.67
CA ALA A 10 -53.46 30.30 7.52
C ALA A 10 -52.68 29.31 6.62
N GLN A 11 -51.39 29.51 6.50
CA GLN A 11 -50.46 28.55 5.89
C GLN A 11 -49.98 27.62 6.99
N GLU A 12 -50.75 26.57 7.19
CA GLU A 12 -50.42 25.45 8.09
C GLU A 12 -49.27 24.69 7.48
N SER A 13 -48.04 24.98 7.97
CA SER A 13 -46.81 24.30 7.60
C SER A 13 -46.84 22.89 8.13
N LEU A 14 -47.14 21.92 7.24
CA LEU A 14 -46.90 20.51 7.42
C LEU A 14 -45.37 20.25 7.53
N HIS A 15 -44.79 20.48 8.70
CA HIS A 15 -43.52 19.90 9.07
C HIS A 15 -43.78 18.46 9.53
N ALA A 16 -43.75 17.53 8.60
CA ALA A 16 -43.58 16.12 8.94
C ALA A 16 -42.23 15.97 9.68
N PRO A 17 -42.18 15.34 10.85
CA PRO A 17 -40.91 15.07 11.50
C PRO A 17 -40.12 14.11 10.59
N VAL A 18 -38.98 14.59 10.10
CA VAL A 18 -37.97 13.72 9.47
C VAL A 18 -37.63 12.65 10.49
N SER A 19 -38.12 11.45 10.25
CA SER A 19 -37.80 10.28 11.07
C SER A 19 -36.29 10.21 11.20
N ALA A 20 -35.79 10.46 12.40
CA ALA A 20 -34.38 10.26 12.75
C ALA A 20 -34.07 8.79 12.43
N VAL A 21 -33.34 8.57 11.36
CA VAL A 21 -32.78 7.25 11.05
C VAL A 21 -31.96 6.86 12.26
N ALA A 22 -32.50 5.93 13.05
CA ALA A 22 -31.84 5.40 14.24
C ALA A 22 -30.45 4.91 13.80
N ALA A 23 -29.41 5.59 14.24
CA ALA A 23 -28.05 5.15 14.03
C ALA A 23 -27.93 3.77 14.68
N THR A 24 -27.95 2.72 13.85
CA THR A 24 -27.75 1.34 14.30
C THR A 24 -26.33 1.26 14.85
N THR A 25 -26.21 1.24 16.17
CA THR A 25 -24.95 1.02 16.88
C THR A 25 -24.44 -0.38 16.55
N GLU A 26 -23.33 -0.45 15.78
CA GLU A 26 -22.67 -1.71 15.42
C GLU A 26 -22.31 -2.48 16.71
N PRO A 27 -22.61 -3.80 16.80
CA PRO A 27 -22.28 -4.62 17.96
C PRO A 27 -20.78 -4.53 18.29
N THR A 28 -20.43 -4.45 19.56
CA THR A 28 -19.04 -4.32 20.04
C THR A 28 -18.15 -5.46 19.53
N SER A 29 -18.67 -6.67 19.42
CA SER A 29 -17.97 -7.83 18.87
C SER A 29 -17.57 -7.67 17.39
N THR A 30 -18.46 -7.12 16.55
CA THR A 30 -18.17 -6.87 15.13
C THR A 30 -17.09 -5.82 14.98
N ARG A 31 -17.10 -4.78 15.80
CA ARG A 31 -16.09 -3.73 15.81
C ARG A 31 -14.72 -4.25 16.22
N ALA A 32 -14.67 -5.09 17.26
CA ALA A 32 -13.45 -5.74 17.73
C ALA A 32 -12.86 -6.64 16.64
N LEU A 33 -13.67 -7.52 16.03
CA LEU A 33 -13.23 -8.40 14.96
C LEU A 33 -12.63 -7.62 13.78
N ARG A 34 -13.28 -6.55 13.36
CA ARG A 34 -12.78 -5.70 12.24
C ARG A 34 -11.42 -5.08 12.55
N THR A 35 -11.22 -4.54 13.75
CA THR A 35 -9.94 -3.95 14.15
C THR A 35 -8.85 -5.01 14.21
N TRP A 36 -9.16 -6.19 14.71
CA TRP A 36 -8.26 -7.33 14.74
C TRP A 36 -7.84 -7.77 13.33
N VAL A 37 -8.79 -7.90 12.39
CA VAL A 37 -8.52 -8.27 10.99
C VAL A 37 -7.58 -7.28 10.33
N VAL A 38 -7.82 -5.96 10.48
CA VAL A 38 -6.95 -4.91 9.94
C VAL A 38 -5.53 -5.01 10.53
N GLY A 39 -5.42 -5.28 11.83
CA GLY A 39 -4.12 -5.48 12.47
C GLY A 39 -3.39 -6.74 11.97
N ALA A 40 -4.13 -7.84 11.82
CA ALA A 40 -3.59 -9.10 11.34
C ALA A 40 -3.10 -9.01 9.87
N THR A 41 -3.84 -8.32 9.00
CA THR A 41 -3.40 -8.10 7.61
C THR A 41 -2.13 -7.25 7.52
N ALA A 42 -1.95 -6.26 8.40
CA ALA A 42 -0.72 -5.48 8.48
C ALA A 42 0.49 -6.36 8.87
N ILE A 43 0.34 -7.20 9.89
CA ILE A 43 1.40 -8.11 10.34
C ILE A 43 1.72 -9.14 9.26
N ALA A 44 0.69 -9.74 8.66
CA ALA A 44 0.86 -10.73 7.60
C ALA A 44 1.57 -10.12 6.38
N SER A 45 1.19 -8.92 5.94
CA SER A 45 1.85 -8.20 4.85
C SER A 45 3.34 -7.94 5.18
N ALA A 46 3.65 -7.43 6.38
CA ALA A 46 5.03 -7.21 6.79
C ALA A 46 5.84 -8.52 6.81
N ALA A 47 5.26 -9.61 7.29
CA ALA A 47 5.92 -10.92 7.34
C ALA A 47 6.19 -11.47 5.93
N LEU A 48 5.22 -11.38 5.01
CA LEU A 48 5.40 -11.82 3.61
C LEU A 48 6.53 -11.06 2.94
N VAL A 49 6.57 -9.73 3.10
CA VAL A 49 7.65 -8.90 2.54
C VAL A 49 9.01 -9.30 3.08
N VAL A 50 9.12 -9.56 4.38
CA VAL A 50 10.40 -10.01 4.98
C VAL A 50 10.80 -11.38 4.43
N ILE A 51 9.86 -12.33 4.34
CA ILE A 51 10.14 -13.67 3.81
C ILE A 51 10.57 -13.58 2.34
N ASP A 52 9.88 -12.79 1.52
CA ASP A 52 10.21 -12.56 0.12
C ASP A 52 11.64 -12.04 -0.04
N ASN A 53 12.00 -10.98 0.68
CA ASN A 53 13.34 -10.41 0.64
C ASN A 53 14.42 -11.39 1.13
N VAL A 54 14.10 -12.27 2.10
CA VAL A 54 15.01 -13.33 2.54
C VAL A 54 15.19 -14.37 1.44
N VAL A 55 14.12 -14.80 0.76
CA VAL A 55 14.20 -15.79 -0.34
C VAL A 55 15.05 -15.24 -1.49
N VAL A 56 14.79 -14.01 -1.93
CA VAL A 56 15.53 -13.35 -3.01
C VAL A 56 17.00 -13.09 -2.64
N GLY A 57 17.24 -12.63 -1.40
CA GLY A 57 18.59 -12.36 -0.90
C GLY A 57 19.42 -13.62 -0.69
N TRP A 58 18.77 -14.76 -0.40
CA TRP A 58 19.47 -16.04 -0.22
C TRP A 58 20.10 -16.57 -1.51
N VAL A 59 19.50 -16.26 -2.66
CA VAL A 59 19.97 -16.72 -3.98
C VAL A 59 20.85 -15.71 -4.71
N ASP A 60 21.20 -14.60 -4.06
CA ASP A 60 22.07 -13.55 -4.61
C ASP A 60 21.59 -13.02 -5.98
N SER A 61 20.37 -12.51 -6.00
CA SER A 61 19.71 -12.03 -7.21
C SER A 61 20.50 -10.94 -7.93
N PRO A 62 20.59 -10.99 -9.28
CA PRO A 62 21.32 -9.99 -10.06
C PRO A 62 20.70 -8.60 -9.88
N THR A 63 21.55 -7.58 -9.92
CA THR A 63 21.10 -6.18 -9.89
C THR A 63 20.44 -5.80 -11.22
N TYR A 64 19.65 -4.73 -11.23
CA TYR A 64 18.99 -4.25 -12.46
C TYR A 64 19.98 -3.87 -13.58
N GLY A 65 21.20 -3.46 -13.25
CA GLY A 65 22.27 -3.17 -14.21
C GLY A 65 23.11 -4.39 -14.63
N ALA A 66 22.77 -5.60 -14.18
CA ALA A 66 23.47 -6.81 -14.59
C ALA A 66 23.24 -7.10 -16.09
N PRO A 67 24.25 -7.65 -16.81
CA PRO A 67 24.07 -8.09 -18.19
C PRO A 67 22.91 -9.06 -18.34
N LEU A 68 22.06 -8.88 -19.34
CA LEU A 68 20.85 -9.70 -19.52
C LEU A 68 21.17 -11.21 -19.59
N LYS A 69 22.34 -11.58 -20.09
CA LYS A 69 22.79 -12.98 -20.12
C LYS A 69 22.94 -13.56 -18.71
N GLU A 70 23.45 -12.78 -17.74
CA GLU A 70 23.54 -13.20 -16.34
C GLU A 70 22.16 -13.29 -15.70
N VAL A 71 21.27 -12.33 -16.02
CA VAL A 71 19.87 -12.36 -15.57
C VAL A 71 19.17 -13.63 -16.04
N LEU A 72 19.29 -14.00 -17.31
CA LEU A 72 18.68 -15.21 -17.86
C LEU A 72 19.26 -16.48 -17.21
N ALA A 73 20.58 -16.58 -17.07
CA ALA A 73 21.23 -17.71 -16.41
C ALA A 73 20.74 -17.87 -14.94
N PHE A 74 20.72 -16.76 -14.19
CA PHE A 74 20.20 -16.76 -12.82
C PHE A 74 18.77 -17.29 -12.74
N HIS A 75 17.85 -16.79 -13.59
CA HIS A 75 16.45 -17.20 -13.55
C HIS A 75 16.23 -18.64 -14.02
N ALA A 76 17.07 -19.15 -14.90
CA ALA A 76 17.08 -20.57 -15.30
C ALA A 76 17.49 -21.47 -14.11
N ASP A 77 18.56 -21.09 -13.40
CA ASP A 77 19.13 -21.87 -12.30
C ASP A 77 18.30 -21.81 -11.01
N HIS A 78 17.63 -20.65 -10.74
CA HIS A 78 16.93 -20.37 -9.49
C HIS A 78 15.40 -20.28 -9.66
N ARG A 79 14.84 -20.89 -10.72
CA ARG A 79 13.42 -20.78 -11.08
C ARG A 79 12.46 -21.05 -9.91
N ALA A 80 12.77 -22.03 -9.05
CA ALA A 80 11.91 -22.37 -7.92
C ALA A 80 11.88 -21.26 -6.85
N ALA A 81 13.03 -20.67 -6.51
CA ALA A 81 13.12 -19.57 -5.55
C ALA A 81 12.40 -18.33 -6.06
N VAL A 82 12.59 -17.99 -7.34
CA VAL A 82 11.91 -16.85 -7.98
C VAL A 82 10.39 -17.07 -8.04
N ALA A 83 9.94 -18.29 -8.37
CA ALA A 83 8.50 -18.61 -8.36
C ALA A 83 7.87 -18.45 -6.96
N ILE A 84 8.61 -18.79 -5.90
CA ILE A 84 8.16 -18.53 -4.52
C ILE A 84 8.07 -17.04 -4.27
N ALA A 85 9.08 -16.25 -4.62
CA ALA A 85 9.10 -14.81 -4.43
C ALA A 85 7.93 -14.13 -5.16
N VAL A 86 7.73 -14.40 -6.44
CA VAL A 86 6.58 -13.86 -7.21
C VAL A 86 5.24 -14.28 -6.61
N GLY A 87 5.14 -15.51 -6.10
CA GLY A 87 3.94 -16.00 -5.41
C GLY A 87 3.67 -15.24 -4.10
N LEU A 88 4.71 -14.95 -3.31
CA LEU A 88 4.60 -14.15 -2.08
C LEU A 88 4.19 -12.70 -2.38
N GLU A 89 4.75 -12.11 -3.44
CA GLU A 89 4.36 -10.80 -3.94
C GLU A 89 2.87 -10.76 -4.28
N ALA A 90 2.38 -11.73 -5.07
CA ALA A 90 0.98 -11.83 -5.46
C ALA A 90 0.04 -11.96 -4.24
N LEU A 91 0.46 -12.62 -3.17
CA LEU A 91 -0.30 -12.71 -1.91
C LEU A 91 -0.23 -11.40 -1.09
N ASN A 92 0.88 -10.67 -1.17
CA ASN A 92 1.05 -9.43 -0.42
C ASN A 92 0.15 -8.30 -0.93
N LEU A 93 -0.09 -8.22 -2.24
CA LEU A 93 -0.93 -7.16 -2.83
C LEU A 93 -2.35 -7.10 -2.23
N PRO A 94 -3.14 -8.18 -2.18
CA PRO A 94 -4.45 -8.14 -1.55
C PRO A 94 -4.39 -7.87 -0.05
N LEU A 95 -3.36 -8.33 0.67
CA LEU A 95 -3.21 -8.04 2.10
C LEU A 95 -2.97 -6.55 2.35
N LEU A 96 -2.14 -5.91 1.55
CA LEU A 96 -1.92 -4.47 1.63
C LEU A 96 -3.21 -3.69 1.34
N LEU A 97 -3.95 -4.07 0.29
CA LEU A 97 -5.23 -3.43 -0.03
C LEU A 97 -6.27 -3.62 1.07
N LEU A 98 -6.37 -4.81 1.66
CA LEU A 98 -7.23 -5.08 2.81
C LEU A 98 -6.82 -4.25 4.02
N PHE A 99 -5.52 -4.10 4.27
CA PHE A 99 -5.01 -3.26 5.34
C PHE A 99 -5.40 -1.80 5.15
N VAL A 100 -5.05 -1.18 4.00
CA VAL A 100 -5.28 0.26 3.80
C VAL A 100 -6.77 0.60 3.71
N THR A 101 -7.59 -0.25 3.10
CA THR A 101 -9.06 -0.07 3.03
C THR A 101 -9.72 -0.30 4.39
N GLY A 102 -9.28 -1.32 5.12
CA GLY A 102 -9.73 -1.56 6.49
C GLY A 102 -9.35 -0.42 7.42
N LEU A 103 -8.12 0.09 7.29
CA LEU A 103 -7.63 1.25 8.04
C LEU A 103 -8.47 2.50 7.73
N HIS A 104 -8.77 2.76 6.45
CA HIS A 104 -9.68 3.84 6.05
C HIS A 104 -11.04 3.71 6.75
N GLY A 105 -11.62 2.52 6.81
CA GLY A 105 -12.86 2.27 7.53
C GLY A 105 -12.77 2.49 9.04
N LEU A 106 -11.61 2.21 9.67
CA LEU A 106 -11.38 2.50 11.10
C LEU A 106 -11.25 4.00 11.36
N VAL A 107 -10.51 4.71 10.51
CA VAL A 107 -10.29 6.16 10.59
C VAL A 107 -11.58 6.92 10.30
N GLY A 108 -12.32 6.54 9.26
CA GLY A 108 -13.56 7.21 8.84
C GLY A 108 -14.63 7.24 9.92
N ARG A 109 -14.72 6.20 10.76
CA ARG A 109 -15.63 6.16 11.90
C ARG A 109 -15.27 7.14 13.02
N ARG A 110 -14.03 7.60 13.08
CA ARG A 110 -13.58 8.59 14.06
C ARG A 110 -13.76 10.03 13.57
N GLY A 111 -13.97 10.20 12.25
CA GLY A 111 -14.14 11.51 11.62
C GLY A 111 -12.87 12.36 11.62
N GLY A 112 -13.03 13.63 11.26
CA GLY A 112 -11.96 14.60 11.30
C GLY A 112 -10.93 14.50 10.16
N ALA A 113 -9.82 15.23 10.30
CA ALA A 113 -8.77 15.36 9.27
C ALA A 113 -8.09 14.03 8.88
N GLY A 114 -8.20 12.99 9.68
CA GLY A 114 -7.68 11.65 9.36
C GLY A 114 -8.33 11.03 8.13
N ALA A 115 -9.60 11.38 7.84
CA ALA A 115 -10.36 10.80 6.73
C ALA A 115 -9.73 11.13 5.37
N ASP A 116 -9.26 12.36 5.16
CA ASP A 116 -8.65 12.76 3.87
C ASP A 116 -7.31 12.07 3.65
N TRP A 117 -6.47 12.01 4.70
CA TRP A 117 -5.20 11.28 4.66
C TRP A 117 -5.41 9.79 4.40
N SER A 118 -6.46 9.20 4.96
CA SER A 118 -6.76 7.79 4.71
C SER A 118 -7.24 7.52 3.27
N ARG A 119 -7.94 8.46 2.64
CA ARG A 119 -8.27 8.36 1.20
C ARG A 119 -7.03 8.41 0.33
N LEU A 120 -6.08 9.31 0.66
CA LEU A 120 -4.78 9.36 -0.02
C LEU A 120 -4.05 8.03 0.12
N ALA A 121 -4.02 7.44 1.33
CA ALA A 121 -3.37 6.14 1.55
C ALA A 121 -4.01 5.02 0.72
N VAL A 122 -5.35 4.99 0.59
CA VAL A 122 -6.05 4.00 -0.24
C VAL A 122 -5.72 4.20 -1.72
N ALA A 123 -5.79 5.44 -2.23
CA ALA A 123 -5.51 5.73 -3.63
C ALA A 123 -4.06 5.39 -4.00
N ALA A 124 -3.10 5.82 -3.17
CA ALA A 124 -1.68 5.53 -3.38
C ALA A 124 -1.37 4.03 -3.21
N GLY A 125 -2.01 3.34 -2.25
CA GLY A 125 -1.88 1.90 -2.06
C GLY A 125 -2.43 1.08 -3.23
N ALA A 126 -3.54 1.52 -3.83
CA ALA A 126 -4.05 0.92 -5.06
C ALA A 126 -3.10 1.14 -6.24
N THR A 127 -2.52 2.35 -6.36
CA THR A 127 -1.50 2.65 -7.38
C THR A 127 -0.27 1.79 -7.19
N PHE A 128 0.25 1.69 -5.95
CA PHE A 128 1.37 0.80 -5.62
C PHE A 128 1.07 -0.64 -6.05
N SER A 129 -0.10 -1.18 -5.66
CA SER A 129 -0.48 -2.56 -5.99
C SER A 129 -0.59 -2.78 -7.51
N ALA A 130 -1.10 -1.82 -8.26
CA ALA A 130 -1.19 -1.92 -9.72
C ALA A 130 0.20 -1.92 -10.37
N VAL A 131 1.10 -1.05 -9.91
CA VAL A 131 2.49 -0.98 -10.41
C VAL A 131 3.26 -2.24 -10.06
N MET A 132 3.09 -2.79 -8.84
CA MET A 132 3.74 -4.05 -8.43
C MET A 132 3.16 -5.27 -9.16
N ALA A 133 1.87 -5.29 -9.47
CA ALA A 133 1.32 -6.33 -10.33
C ALA A 133 1.93 -6.29 -11.74
N PHE A 134 2.15 -5.10 -12.30
CA PHE A 134 2.83 -4.93 -13.58
C PHE A 134 4.31 -5.37 -13.50
N TYR A 135 5.01 -4.99 -12.43
CA TYR A 135 6.36 -5.46 -12.11
C TYR A 135 6.44 -6.99 -12.11
N ALA A 136 5.52 -7.66 -11.39
CA ALA A 136 5.48 -9.11 -11.30
C ALA A 136 5.23 -9.80 -12.66
N VAL A 137 4.29 -9.26 -13.47
CA VAL A 137 4.01 -9.79 -14.82
C VAL A 137 5.23 -9.71 -15.74
N LEU A 138 6.00 -8.62 -15.67
CA LEU A 138 7.24 -8.49 -16.44
C LEU A 138 8.31 -9.49 -15.96
N TRP A 139 8.40 -9.66 -14.64
CA TRP A 139 9.30 -10.65 -14.04
C TRP A 139 8.96 -12.07 -14.49
N ASP A 140 7.67 -12.45 -14.43
CA ASP A 140 7.19 -13.74 -14.94
C ASP A 140 7.60 -13.96 -16.40
N GLY A 141 7.47 -12.93 -17.24
CA GLY A 141 7.88 -12.98 -18.64
C GLY A 141 9.38 -13.30 -18.81
N VAL A 142 10.24 -12.70 -18.01
CA VAL A 142 11.69 -12.96 -18.01
C VAL A 142 11.99 -14.37 -17.51
N VAL A 143 11.37 -14.81 -16.41
CA VAL A 143 11.54 -16.16 -15.82
C VAL A 143 11.13 -17.26 -16.79
N LEU A 144 9.99 -17.11 -17.44
CA LEU A 144 9.49 -18.08 -18.42
C LEU A 144 10.39 -18.15 -19.65
N SER A 145 10.92 -17.01 -20.11
CA SER A 145 11.84 -16.95 -21.26
C SER A 145 13.23 -17.51 -20.95
N ALA A 146 13.70 -17.40 -19.71
CA ALA A 146 15.02 -17.85 -19.28
C ALA A 146 15.26 -19.36 -19.46
N GLY A 147 14.19 -20.17 -19.41
CA GLY A 147 14.27 -21.62 -19.64
C GLY A 147 14.36 -22.02 -21.12
N GLU A 148 14.02 -21.12 -22.05
CA GLU A 148 13.91 -21.43 -23.47
C GLU A 148 14.98 -20.70 -24.31
N LEU A 149 15.46 -19.55 -23.85
CA LEU A 149 16.37 -18.68 -24.57
C LEU A 149 17.75 -18.66 -23.90
N THR A 150 18.77 -19.00 -24.68
CA THR A 150 20.17 -18.94 -24.24
C THR A 150 20.85 -17.61 -24.57
N GLU A 151 20.28 -16.84 -25.49
CA GLU A 151 20.82 -15.56 -25.94
C GLU A 151 19.84 -14.40 -25.68
N PRO A 152 20.36 -13.25 -25.24
CA PRO A 152 19.58 -12.05 -25.02
C PRO A 152 18.82 -11.60 -26.28
N SER A 153 17.59 -11.10 -26.10
CA SER A 153 16.83 -10.47 -27.17
C SER A 153 16.44 -9.04 -26.78
N PRO A 154 16.29 -8.10 -27.74
CA PRO A 154 15.87 -6.73 -27.44
C PRO A 154 14.53 -6.63 -26.72
N VAL A 155 13.63 -7.60 -26.94
CA VAL A 155 12.32 -7.66 -26.26
C VAL A 155 12.48 -7.98 -24.79
N LEU A 156 13.36 -8.93 -24.43
CA LEU A 156 13.65 -9.27 -23.04
C LEU A 156 14.42 -8.17 -22.32
N GLU A 157 15.33 -7.50 -23.02
CA GLU A 157 16.03 -6.34 -22.48
C GLU A 157 15.06 -5.21 -22.16
N LEU A 158 14.11 -4.91 -23.04
CA LEU A 158 13.04 -3.96 -22.77
C LEU A 158 12.18 -4.41 -21.58
N ALA A 159 11.79 -5.67 -21.51
CA ALA A 159 10.98 -6.19 -20.41
C ALA A 159 11.71 -6.08 -19.06
N TRP A 160 13.02 -6.34 -19.03
CA TRP A 160 13.86 -6.19 -17.84
C TRP A 160 13.98 -4.73 -17.39
N HIS A 161 14.20 -3.80 -18.31
CA HIS A 161 14.22 -2.37 -18.00
C HIS A 161 12.85 -1.87 -17.51
N MET A 162 11.76 -2.34 -18.12
CA MET A 162 10.41 -1.99 -17.66
C MET A 162 10.11 -2.56 -16.28
N HIS A 163 10.57 -3.78 -15.97
CA HIS A 163 10.49 -4.38 -14.65
C HIS A 163 11.23 -3.52 -13.61
N ALA A 164 12.47 -3.15 -13.88
CA ALA A 164 13.25 -2.28 -12.98
C ALA A 164 12.63 -0.89 -12.79
N ALA A 165 12.12 -0.29 -13.87
CA ALA A 165 11.44 0.99 -13.82
C ALA A 165 10.13 0.91 -13.01
N ALA A 166 9.34 -0.16 -13.17
CA ALA A 166 8.12 -0.37 -12.39
C ALA A 166 8.42 -0.48 -10.89
N PHE A 167 9.48 -1.21 -10.52
CA PHE A 167 9.93 -1.25 -9.13
C PHE A 167 10.25 0.15 -8.58
N ALA A 168 11.04 0.93 -9.31
CA ALA A 168 11.43 2.28 -8.89
C ALA A 168 10.20 3.21 -8.73
N TRP A 169 9.24 3.16 -9.66
CA TRP A 169 7.98 3.91 -9.57
C TRP A 169 7.13 3.48 -8.37
N SER A 170 7.14 2.20 -8.02
CA SER A 170 6.40 1.67 -6.88
C SER A 170 6.85 2.30 -5.56
N MET A 171 8.13 2.67 -5.43
CA MET A 171 8.66 3.33 -4.23
C MET A 171 7.96 4.64 -3.91
N ALA A 172 7.70 5.47 -4.93
CA ALA A 172 7.00 6.74 -4.73
C ALA A 172 5.53 6.52 -4.30
N ALA A 173 4.86 5.53 -4.88
CA ALA A 173 3.50 5.16 -4.51
C ALA A 173 3.44 4.59 -3.08
N LEU A 174 4.39 3.71 -2.70
CA LEU A 174 4.51 3.18 -1.34
C LEU A 174 4.80 4.30 -0.34
N GLY A 175 5.71 5.21 -0.65
CA GLY A 175 6.03 6.36 0.19
C GLY A 175 4.81 7.26 0.44
N THR A 176 4.01 7.51 -0.60
CA THR A 176 2.76 8.27 -0.48
C THR A 176 1.73 7.51 0.37
N THR A 177 1.59 6.20 0.19
CA THR A 177 0.75 5.33 1.02
C THR A 177 1.15 5.42 2.47
N PHE A 178 2.45 5.36 2.75
CA PHE A 178 3.01 5.40 4.10
C PHE A 178 2.72 6.73 4.79
N ILE A 179 2.98 7.86 4.12
CA ILE A 179 2.68 9.20 4.65
C ILE A 179 1.19 9.31 4.95
N GLY A 180 0.33 8.96 3.99
CA GLY A 180 -1.12 9.04 4.14
C GLY A 180 -1.62 8.19 5.31
N ALA A 181 -1.18 6.93 5.41
CA ALA A 181 -1.58 6.03 6.48
C ALA A 181 -1.09 6.49 7.87
N ALA A 182 0.15 6.97 7.97
CA ALA A 182 0.72 7.45 9.22
C ALA A 182 0.04 8.74 9.71
N LEU A 183 -0.26 9.68 8.81
CA LEU A 183 -0.99 10.90 9.15
C LEU A 183 -2.44 10.58 9.52
N ALA A 184 -3.11 9.70 8.79
CA ALA A 184 -4.48 9.29 9.06
C ALA A 184 -4.61 8.65 10.44
N THR A 185 -3.75 7.70 10.76
CA THR A 185 -3.79 6.98 12.05
C THR A 185 -3.42 7.87 13.22
N HIS A 186 -2.47 8.77 13.04
CA HIS A 186 -2.12 9.74 14.09
C HIS A 186 -3.24 10.74 14.33
N ALA A 187 -3.80 11.36 13.29
CA ALA A 187 -4.89 12.31 13.40
C ALA A 187 -6.15 11.70 14.04
N SER A 188 -6.34 10.39 13.90
CA SER A 188 -7.44 9.63 14.49
C SER A 188 -7.11 9.07 15.89
N GLY A 189 -5.95 9.37 16.46
CA GLY A 189 -5.52 8.87 17.77
C GLY A 189 -5.26 7.35 17.83
N LEU A 190 -5.09 6.69 16.67
CA LEU A 190 -4.77 5.27 16.58
C LEU A 190 -3.32 4.98 16.88
N THR A 191 -2.41 5.90 16.50
CA THR A 191 -0.96 5.73 16.64
C THR A 191 -0.29 6.91 17.36
N PRO A 192 0.82 6.68 18.07
CA PRO A 192 1.59 7.72 18.74
C PRO A 192 2.39 8.59 17.75
N SER A 193 2.89 9.73 18.25
CA SER A 193 3.59 10.72 17.42
C SER A 193 4.85 10.19 16.74
N TRP A 194 5.58 9.25 17.36
CA TRP A 194 6.78 8.67 16.74
C TRP A 194 6.46 7.88 15.46
N GLN A 195 5.30 7.19 15.41
CA GLN A 195 4.85 6.48 14.21
C GLN A 195 4.49 7.45 13.08
N ARG A 196 3.93 8.63 13.41
CA ARG A 196 3.73 9.71 12.44
C ARG A 196 5.06 10.19 11.86
N LEU A 197 6.04 10.49 12.73
CA LEU A 197 7.35 10.94 12.28
C LEU A 197 8.04 9.89 11.40
N LEU A 198 8.00 8.63 11.82
CA LEU A 198 8.53 7.51 11.05
C LEU A 198 7.87 7.42 9.67
N GLY A 199 6.54 7.59 9.60
CA GLY A 199 5.79 7.55 8.34
C GLY A 199 6.13 8.68 7.40
N VAL A 200 6.24 9.91 7.90
CA VAL A 200 6.59 11.07 7.07
C VAL A 200 8.04 11.00 6.60
N ALA A 201 8.97 10.69 7.49
CA ALA A 201 10.39 10.60 7.14
C ALA A 201 10.67 9.39 6.20
N GLY A 202 10.17 8.20 6.57
CA GLY A 202 10.36 7.00 5.76
C GLY A 202 9.68 7.09 4.40
N GLY A 203 8.44 7.62 4.37
CA GLY A 203 7.73 7.85 3.11
C GLY A 203 8.42 8.88 2.23
N GLY A 204 8.98 9.95 2.81
CA GLY A 204 9.79 10.93 2.10
C GLY A 204 11.04 10.34 1.45
N LEU A 205 11.74 9.44 2.16
CA LEU A 205 12.90 8.71 1.62
C LEU A 205 12.50 7.80 0.45
N LEU A 206 11.38 7.09 0.55
CA LEU A 206 10.88 6.25 -0.55
C LEU A 206 10.50 7.09 -1.77
N ILE A 207 9.84 8.23 -1.59
CA ILE A 207 9.52 9.16 -2.69
C ILE A 207 10.78 9.70 -3.34
N ALA A 208 11.78 10.09 -2.53
CA ALA A 208 13.05 10.59 -3.04
C ALA A 208 13.81 9.53 -3.84
N ALA A 209 13.84 8.28 -3.36
CA ALA A 209 14.41 7.15 -4.11
C ALA A 209 13.63 6.89 -5.40
N GLY A 210 12.30 6.86 -5.35
CA GLY A 210 11.45 6.69 -6.54
C GLY A 210 11.58 7.81 -7.58
N ALA A 211 11.95 9.03 -7.15
CA ALA A 211 12.24 10.13 -8.07
C ALA A 211 13.50 9.89 -8.93
N ALA A 212 14.42 9.04 -8.46
CA ALA A 212 15.60 8.63 -9.20
C ALA A 212 15.35 7.39 -10.11
N ASN A 213 14.10 7.19 -10.55
CA ASN A 213 13.65 5.96 -11.22
C ASN A 213 14.51 5.54 -12.43
N LEU A 214 14.92 6.46 -13.27
CA LEU A 214 15.77 6.15 -14.43
C LEU A 214 17.14 5.62 -14.01
N ALA A 215 17.75 6.23 -12.98
CA ALA A 215 19.04 5.77 -12.46
C ALA A 215 18.92 4.38 -11.81
N ILE A 216 17.82 4.10 -11.11
CA ILE A 216 17.54 2.77 -10.54
C ILE A 216 17.36 1.74 -11.65
N ALA A 217 16.59 2.06 -12.68
CA ALA A 217 16.36 1.17 -13.82
C ALA A 217 17.65 0.87 -14.59
N ASP A 218 18.61 1.80 -14.59
CA ASP A 218 19.95 1.65 -15.15
C ASP A 218 20.95 0.96 -14.20
N GLY A 219 20.49 0.46 -13.06
CA GLY A 219 21.28 -0.32 -12.10
C GLY A 219 22.07 0.50 -11.07
N SER A 220 21.75 1.79 -10.90
CA SER A 220 22.42 2.63 -9.90
C SER A 220 22.19 2.15 -8.47
N THR A 221 23.21 2.23 -7.65
CA THR A 221 23.16 1.98 -6.19
C THR A 221 22.29 2.98 -5.42
N VAL A 222 21.77 4.02 -6.07
CA VAL A 222 20.83 4.98 -5.46
C VAL A 222 19.55 4.29 -4.96
N LEU A 223 19.25 3.11 -5.49
CA LEU A 223 18.23 2.20 -4.98
C LEU A 223 18.35 2.00 -3.46
N PHE A 224 19.57 1.82 -2.95
CA PHE A 224 19.81 1.57 -1.53
C PHE A 224 19.49 2.79 -0.64
N ALA A 225 19.37 3.99 -1.19
CA ALA A 225 18.91 5.16 -0.44
C ALA A 225 17.44 5.01 0.01
N GLY A 226 16.66 4.16 -0.66
CA GLY A 226 15.30 3.81 -0.26
C GLY A 226 15.18 2.81 0.90
N LEU A 227 16.25 2.03 1.19
CA LEU A 227 16.21 0.98 2.21
C LEU A 227 15.79 1.47 3.60
N PRO A 228 16.30 2.62 4.13
CA PRO A 228 15.85 3.11 5.42
C PRO A 228 14.34 3.45 5.42
N GLY A 229 13.82 3.97 4.32
CA GLY A 229 12.39 4.23 4.15
C GLY A 229 11.56 2.96 4.12
N PHE A 230 12.06 1.93 3.45
CA PHE A 230 11.42 0.62 3.40
C PHE A 230 11.44 -0.10 4.77
N ALA A 231 12.58 -0.07 5.47
CA ALA A 231 12.68 -0.58 6.84
C ALA A 231 11.72 0.15 7.79
N ALA A 232 11.63 1.48 7.67
CA ALA A 232 10.67 2.28 8.44
C ALA A 232 9.21 1.87 8.16
N TRP A 233 8.88 1.57 6.91
CA TRP A 233 7.57 1.04 6.53
C TRP A 233 7.25 -0.29 7.24
N LEU A 234 8.16 -1.26 7.21
CA LEU A 234 7.97 -2.56 7.85
C LEU A 234 7.82 -2.43 9.38
N VAL A 235 8.63 -1.61 10.02
CA VAL A 235 8.54 -1.31 11.46
C VAL A 235 7.19 -0.68 11.79
N TRP A 236 6.77 0.31 11.00
CA TRP A 236 5.51 1.01 11.21
C TRP A 236 4.30 0.08 11.01
N LEU A 237 4.33 -0.72 9.96
CA LEU A 237 3.27 -1.67 9.61
C LEU A 237 3.09 -2.71 10.72
N THR A 238 4.20 -3.30 11.17
CA THR A 238 4.21 -4.26 12.28
C THR A 238 3.72 -3.63 13.59
N ALA A 239 4.25 -2.47 13.97
CA ALA A 239 3.87 -1.79 15.20
C ALA A 239 2.39 -1.37 15.21
N THR A 240 1.88 -0.88 14.07
CA THR A 240 0.47 -0.54 13.90
C THR A 240 -0.40 -1.79 13.98
N GLY A 241 -0.01 -2.87 13.30
CA GLY A 241 -0.72 -4.15 13.33
C GLY A 241 -0.83 -4.72 14.74
N VAL A 242 0.28 -4.81 15.46
CA VAL A 242 0.33 -5.30 16.85
C VAL A 242 -0.57 -4.45 17.77
N ARG A 243 -0.52 -3.12 17.60
CA ARG A 243 -1.36 -2.21 18.40
C ARG A 243 -2.86 -2.46 18.15
N LEU A 244 -3.26 -2.62 16.88
CA LEU A 244 -4.66 -2.87 16.52
C LEU A 244 -5.15 -4.23 17.03
N VAL A 245 -4.32 -5.27 16.95
CA VAL A 245 -4.66 -6.59 17.50
C VAL A 245 -4.83 -6.54 19.02
N ARG A 246 -3.91 -5.87 19.73
CA ARG A 246 -3.95 -5.78 21.21
C ARG A 246 -5.04 -4.83 21.75
N SER A 247 -5.54 -3.90 20.96
CA SER A 247 -6.58 -2.96 21.41
C SER A 247 -7.93 -3.63 21.67
N ASN A 248 -8.09 -4.90 21.35
CA ASN A 248 -9.31 -5.69 21.46
C ASN A 248 -9.18 -6.87 22.47
N SER A 249 -8.01 -7.06 23.05
CA SER A 249 -7.78 -7.96 24.19
C SER A 249 -7.82 -7.20 25.51
#